data_3257c9eb68e63fd6d37121614e3b2c36
#
_entry.id   3257c9eb68e63fd6d37121614e3b2c36
#
_cell.length_a   1.000
_cell.length_b   1.000
_cell.length_c   1.000
_cell.angle_alpha   90.00
_cell.angle_beta   90.00
_cell.angle_gamma   90.00
#
_symmetry.space_group_name_H-M   'P 1'
#
loop_
_entity.id
_entity.type
_entity.pdbx_description
1 polymer ?
#
loop_
_entity_poly.entity_id
_entity_poly.type
_entity_poly.pdbx_seq_one_letter_code
_entity_poly.pdbx_strand_id
1 'polypeptide(L)'
;IEPITWQVLERIIEKERPSAILPTMGGQTALNCALDLHRHGVLDKYGVELIGARPEAIEKAEDRQKFKQAMESIGLGSARSAIAHSMDEAWEAQRDIGFPVIIRPSFTLGGTGGGIAYNAEEFETICKTGLELSPTNELLIEESLIGWKEFEMEVVRDREDNCIIVCSIENLDPMGVHTGDSITVAPAQTLTDKEYQLMRNASIAVLREIGVDTGGSNVQFAIHPETGRMIVIEMNPRVSRSSALASKATGFPIAKVAA
;
A
#
# COMPACT_ATOMS: atom_id res chain seq x y z
N ILE A 1 5.05 -20.41 -22.01
CA ILE A 1 4.23 -19.55 -21.14
C ILE A 1 3.55 -20.48 -20.15
N GLU A 2 3.75 -20.22 -18.86
CA GLU A 2 3.23 -21.02 -17.77
C GLU A 2 2.46 -20.15 -16.79
N PRO A 3 1.49 -20.68 -16.02
CA PRO A 3 0.79 -19.94 -14.97
C PRO A 3 1.75 -19.52 -13.86
N ILE A 4 1.51 -18.32 -13.31
CA ILE A 4 2.29 -17.80 -12.16
C ILE A 4 1.67 -18.37 -10.88
N THR A 5 2.05 -19.58 -10.53
CA THR A 5 1.72 -20.27 -9.28
C THR A 5 2.98 -20.85 -8.67
N TRP A 6 3.03 -20.99 -7.35
CA TRP A 6 4.21 -21.47 -6.67
C TRP A 6 4.60 -22.90 -7.12
N GLN A 7 3.63 -23.80 -7.44
CA GLN A 7 3.89 -25.15 -7.91
C GLN A 7 4.57 -25.18 -9.27
N VAL A 8 4.15 -24.27 -10.17
CA VAL A 8 4.76 -24.16 -11.50
C VAL A 8 6.14 -23.53 -11.39
N LEU A 9 6.26 -22.48 -10.56
CA LEU A 9 7.55 -21.83 -10.33
C LEU A 9 8.54 -22.78 -9.66
N GLU A 10 8.12 -23.64 -8.73
CA GLU A 10 9.00 -24.66 -8.14
C GLU A 10 9.63 -25.56 -9.21
N ARG A 11 8.83 -26.03 -10.20
CA ARG A 11 9.35 -26.85 -11.32
C ARG A 11 10.32 -26.06 -12.20
N ILE A 12 10.06 -24.78 -12.43
CA ILE A 12 10.96 -23.90 -13.19
C ILE A 12 12.27 -23.71 -12.42
N ILE A 13 12.21 -23.43 -11.12
CA ILE A 13 13.38 -23.29 -10.24
C ILE A 13 14.20 -24.58 -10.22
N GLU A 14 13.54 -25.72 -10.10
CA GLU A 14 14.20 -27.04 -10.14
C GLU A 14 14.97 -27.27 -11.44
N LYS A 15 14.37 -26.85 -12.57
CA LYS A 15 14.97 -27.00 -13.90
C LYS A 15 16.07 -25.99 -14.18
N GLU A 16 15.80 -24.71 -13.97
CA GLU A 16 16.67 -23.60 -14.38
C GLU A 16 17.75 -23.25 -13.33
N ARG A 17 17.54 -23.63 -12.06
CA ARG A 17 18.48 -23.42 -10.94
C ARG A 17 18.97 -21.96 -10.81
N PRO A 18 18.06 -20.98 -10.78
CA PRO A 18 18.48 -19.60 -10.58
C PRO A 18 19.08 -19.44 -9.18
N SER A 19 20.04 -18.53 -9.03
CA SER A 19 20.57 -18.15 -7.71
C SER A 19 19.69 -17.14 -7.00
N ALA A 20 18.87 -16.37 -7.74
CA ALA A 20 18.00 -15.34 -7.19
C ALA A 20 16.72 -15.17 -8.03
N ILE A 21 15.69 -14.59 -7.38
CA ILE A 21 14.43 -14.18 -8.01
C ILE A 21 14.17 -12.72 -7.66
N LEU A 22 13.78 -11.92 -8.67
CA LEU A 22 13.38 -10.52 -8.51
C LEU A 22 11.85 -10.40 -8.64
N PRO A 23 11.08 -10.42 -7.53
CA PRO A 23 9.62 -10.37 -7.59
C PRO A 23 9.08 -8.97 -7.83
N THR A 24 9.88 -7.92 -7.59
CA THR A 24 9.46 -6.52 -7.59
C THR A 24 9.15 -5.95 -8.98
N MET A 25 9.37 -6.73 -10.04
CA MET A 25 9.12 -6.34 -11.45
C MET A 25 7.87 -6.96 -12.05
N GLY A 26 7.19 -7.85 -11.35
CA GLY A 26 6.02 -8.60 -11.85
C GLY A 26 4.68 -8.18 -11.23
N GLY A 27 4.60 -7.01 -10.61
CA GLY A 27 3.40 -6.52 -9.95
C GLY A 27 3.01 -7.34 -8.71
N GLN A 28 1.77 -7.15 -8.25
CA GLN A 28 1.26 -7.82 -7.05
C GLN A 28 1.27 -9.35 -7.16
N THR A 29 0.97 -9.87 -8.35
CA THR A 29 0.98 -11.33 -8.59
C THR A 29 2.34 -11.95 -8.31
N ALA A 30 3.43 -11.27 -8.69
CA ALA A 30 4.77 -11.78 -8.44
C ALA A 30 5.16 -11.70 -6.96
N LEU A 31 4.77 -10.63 -6.25
CA LEU A 31 5.00 -10.51 -4.81
C LEU A 31 4.26 -11.62 -4.04
N ASN A 32 2.98 -11.84 -4.35
CA ASN A 32 2.20 -12.90 -3.71
C ASN A 32 2.82 -14.29 -3.97
N CYS A 33 3.22 -14.55 -5.22
CA CYS A 33 3.84 -15.82 -5.56
C CYS A 33 5.21 -16.01 -4.88
N ALA A 34 5.99 -14.94 -4.69
CA ALA A 34 7.24 -14.99 -3.95
C ALA A 34 7.03 -15.33 -2.46
N LEU A 35 5.98 -14.76 -1.83
CA LEU A 35 5.59 -15.15 -0.48
C LEU A 35 5.13 -16.60 -0.40
N ASP A 36 4.39 -17.09 -1.39
CA ASP A 36 3.97 -18.49 -1.43
C ASP A 36 5.17 -19.43 -1.59
N LEU A 37 6.15 -19.10 -2.45
CA LEU A 37 7.40 -19.85 -2.57
C LEU A 37 8.16 -19.94 -1.23
N HIS A 38 8.21 -18.81 -0.51
CA HIS A 38 8.83 -18.75 0.82
C HIS A 38 8.08 -19.63 1.82
N ARG A 39 6.75 -19.46 1.95
CA ARG A 39 5.90 -20.21 2.88
C ARG A 39 5.93 -21.72 2.67
N HIS A 40 6.08 -22.16 1.42
CA HIS A 40 6.21 -23.58 1.07
C HIS A 40 7.66 -24.10 1.12
N GLY A 41 8.62 -23.28 1.57
CA GLY A 41 10.02 -23.67 1.73
C GLY A 41 10.76 -23.92 0.41
N VAL A 42 10.20 -23.49 -0.72
CA VAL A 42 10.81 -23.71 -2.05
C VAL A 42 12.12 -22.95 -2.20
N LEU A 43 12.16 -21.71 -1.68
CA LEU A 43 13.37 -20.89 -1.75
C LEU A 43 14.53 -21.55 -1.01
N ASP A 44 14.30 -22.03 0.21
CA ASP A 44 15.30 -22.69 1.04
C ASP A 44 15.73 -24.04 0.41
N LYS A 45 14.76 -24.82 -0.10
CA LYS A 45 15.00 -26.12 -0.75
C LYS A 45 16.01 -26.03 -1.91
N TYR A 46 15.95 -24.95 -2.68
CA TYR A 46 16.80 -24.79 -3.86
C TYR A 46 17.91 -23.74 -3.68
N GLY A 47 17.99 -23.09 -2.51
CA GLY A 47 19.01 -22.07 -2.20
C GLY A 47 18.83 -20.79 -3.04
N VAL A 48 17.58 -20.36 -3.25
CA VAL A 48 17.24 -19.20 -4.08
C VAL A 48 17.00 -17.97 -3.20
N GLU A 49 17.70 -16.87 -3.49
CA GLU A 49 17.54 -15.59 -2.79
C GLU A 49 16.42 -14.75 -3.42
N LEU A 50 15.57 -14.11 -2.60
CA LEU A 50 14.71 -13.02 -3.07
C LEU A 50 15.49 -11.71 -3.02
N ILE A 51 15.67 -11.10 -4.19
CA ILE A 51 16.33 -9.79 -4.34
C ILE A 51 15.29 -8.69 -4.60
N GLY A 52 15.61 -7.44 -4.23
CA GLY A 52 14.70 -6.29 -4.34
C GLY A 52 13.84 -6.10 -3.09
N ALA A 53 13.09 -7.11 -2.68
CA ALA A 53 12.32 -7.09 -1.44
C ALA A 53 12.31 -8.48 -0.80
N ARG A 54 12.65 -8.54 0.48
CA ARG A 54 12.62 -9.79 1.28
C ARG A 54 11.19 -10.11 1.70
N PRO A 55 10.88 -11.38 2.05
CA PRO A 55 9.55 -11.79 2.46
C PRO A 55 8.97 -10.93 3.58
N GLU A 56 9.79 -10.61 4.60
CA GLU A 56 9.39 -9.81 5.76
C GLU A 56 9.03 -8.37 5.35
N ALA A 57 9.75 -7.78 4.40
CA ALA A 57 9.48 -6.45 3.86
C ALA A 57 8.17 -6.45 3.05
N ILE A 58 7.95 -7.48 2.24
CA ILE A 58 6.71 -7.63 1.47
C ILE A 58 5.52 -7.78 2.43
N GLU A 59 5.60 -8.67 3.42
CA GLU A 59 4.53 -8.85 4.40
C GLU A 59 4.25 -7.59 5.21
N LYS A 60 5.30 -6.87 5.63
CA LYS A 60 5.16 -5.62 6.38
C LYS A 60 4.50 -4.52 5.57
N ALA A 61 4.77 -4.46 4.26
CA ALA A 61 4.16 -3.49 3.36
C ALA A 61 2.70 -3.83 3.02
N GLU A 62 2.36 -5.12 2.88
CA GLU A 62 1.06 -5.58 2.39
C GLU A 62 0.02 -5.82 3.50
N ASP A 63 0.48 -6.17 4.70
CA ASP A 63 -0.38 -6.36 5.87
C ASP A 63 -0.73 -4.99 6.48
N ARG A 64 -2.01 -4.63 6.44
CA ARG A 64 -2.48 -3.32 6.91
C ARG A 64 -2.10 -3.01 8.36
N GLN A 65 -2.19 -4.02 9.25
CA GLN A 65 -1.91 -3.80 10.66
C GLN A 65 -0.40 -3.64 10.89
N LYS A 66 0.42 -4.48 10.24
CA LYS A 66 1.88 -4.37 10.29
C LYS A 66 2.34 -3.04 9.69
N PHE A 67 1.75 -2.63 8.57
CA PHE A 67 2.06 -1.35 7.93
C PHE A 67 1.70 -0.17 8.84
N LYS A 68 0.50 -0.17 9.42
CA LYS A 68 0.07 0.88 10.37
C LYS A 68 1.04 0.99 11.56
N GLN A 69 1.38 -0.13 12.20
CA GLN A 69 2.34 -0.17 13.30
C GLN A 69 3.73 0.35 12.88
N ALA A 70 4.18 -0.01 11.67
CA ALA A 70 5.43 0.49 11.11
C ALA A 70 5.39 2.00 10.90
N MET A 71 4.29 2.55 10.38
CA MET A 71 4.15 4.01 10.22
C MET A 71 4.13 4.73 11.56
N GLU A 72 3.40 4.22 12.53
CA GLU A 72 3.34 4.76 13.89
C GLU A 72 4.73 4.76 14.57
N SER A 73 5.52 3.70 14.38
CA SER A 73 6.88 3.59 14.97
C SER A 73 7.85 4.66 14.50
N ILE A 74 7.66 5.20 13.29
CA ILE A 74 8.46 6.28 12.71
C ILE A 74 7.78 7.65 12.79
N GLY A 75 6.67 7.75 13.54
CA GLY A 75 5.97 9.01 13.77
C GLY A 75 5.15 9.51 12.58
N LEU A 76 4.83 8.66 11.62
CA LEU A 76 3.96 8.99 10.49
C LEU A 76 2.52 8.61 10.79
N GLY A 77 1.60 9.49 10.37
CA GLY A 77 0.16 9.24 10.49
C GLY A 77 -0.35 8.28 9.42
N SER A 78 -1.32 7.46 9.80
CA SER A 78 -2.19 6.70 8.90
C SER A 78 -3.65 7.12 9.11
N ALA A 79 -4.58 6.60 8.31
CA ALA A 79 -6.00 6.80 8.55
C ALA A 79 -6.37 6.25 9.93
N ARG A 80 -7.14 7.03 10.70
CA ARG A 80 -7.65 6.56 11.99
C ARG A 80 -8.56 5.39 11.75
N SER A 81 -8.41 4.32 12.53
CA SER A 81 -9.20 3.11 12.36
C SER A 81 -9.32 2.37 13.68
N ALA A 82 -10.43 1.67 13.84
CA ALA A 82 -10.69 0.78 14.96
C ALA A 82 -11.43 -0.47 14.49
N ILE A 83 -11.20 -1.58 15.18
CA ILE A 83 -11.96 -2.82 15.00
C ILE A 83 -13.12 -2.79 16.00
N ALA A 84 -14.30 -3.24 15.57
CA ALA A 84 -15.50 -3.34 16.38
C ALA A 84 -16.17 -4.71 16.18
N HIS A 85 -16.54 -5.38 17.28
CA HIS A 85 -17.26 -6.65 17.29
C HIS A 85 -18.72 -6.48 17.76
N SER A 86 -19.12 -5.27 18.08
CA SER A 86 -20.46 -4.92 18.54
C SER A 86 -20.83 -3.51 18.07
N MET A 87 -22.10 -3.19 18.13
CA MET A 87 -22.60 -1.83 17.84
C MET A 87 -22.08 -0.81 18.86
N ASP A 88 -21.88 -1.18 20.12
CA ASP A 88 -21.36 -0.28 21.14
C ASP A 88 -19.92 0.11 20.85
N GLU A 89 -19.07 -0.87 20.52
CA GLU A 89 -17.69 -0.64 20.08
C GLU A 89 -17.64 0.17 18.77
N ALA A 90 -18.56 -0.11 17.84
CA ALA A 90 -18.65 0.66 16.60
C ALA A 90 -18.97 2.13 16.85
N TRP A 91 -19.90 2.43 17.76
CA TRP A 91 -20.20 3.81 18.15
C TRP A 91 -19.06 4.48 18.93
N GLU A 92 -18.28 3.74 19.70
CA GLU A 92 -17.08 4.26 20.35
C GLU A 92 -16.05 4.67 19.30
N ALA A 93 -15.75 3.80 18.35
CA ALA A 93 -14.86 4.09 17.23
C ALA A 93 -15.31 5.31 16.42
N GLN A 94 -16.62 5.41 16.14
CA GLN A 94 -17.15 6.53 15.37
C GLN A 94 -17.02 7.87 16.12
N ARG A 95 -17.19 7.90 17.45
CA ARG A 95 -17.00 9.13 18.25
C ARG A 95 -15.57 9.67 18.16
N ASP A 96 -14.58 8.78 18.09
CA ASP A 96 -13.16 9.15 17.98
C ASP A 96 -12.80 9.59 16.54
N ILE A 97 -13.38 8.93 15.55
CA ILE A 97 -13.05 9.14 14.14
C ILE A 97 -13.82 10.33 13.56
N GLY A 98 -15.12 10.44 13.84
CA GLY A 98 -16.03 11.41 13.22
C GLY A 98 -16.64 10.90 11.91
N PHE A 99 -17.56 11.68 11.31
CA PHE A 99 -18.08 11.42 9.97
C PHE A 99 -17.34 12.25 8.90
N PRO A 100 -17.27 11.73 7.64
CA PRO A 100 -17.69 10.40 7.19
C PRO A 100 -16.72 9.29 7.59
N VAL A 101 -17.24 8.05 7.74
CA VAL A 101 -16.45 6.86 8.03
C VAL A 101 -16.68 5.76 7.01
N ILE A 102 -15.65 4.96 6.77
CA ILE A 102 -15.71 3.75 5.95
C ILE A 102 -15.89 2.56 6.88
N ILE A 103 -16.88 1.71 6.58
CA ILE A 103 -17.15 0.48 7.32
C ILE A 103 -16.86 -0.70 6.41
N ARG A 104 -16.03 -1.62 6.87
CA ARG A 104 -15.64 -2.83 6.12
C ARG A 104 -15.80 -4.06 7.00
N PRO A 105 -16.78 -4.93 6.70
CA PRO A 105 -16.88 -6.22 7.37
C PRO A 105 -15.64 -7.08 7.05
N SER A 106 -15.09 -7.72 8.07
CA SER A 106 -13.95 -8.61 7.90
C SER A 106 -14.38 -9.93 7.23
N PHE A 107 -13.51 -10.47 6.40
CA PHE A 107 -13.67 -11.76 5.70
C PHE A 107 -14.87 -11.84 4.75
N THR A 108 -15.40 -10.71 4.26
CA THR A 108 -16.41 -10.68 3.21
C THR A 108 -15.78 -10.55 1.82
N LEU A 109 -16.42 -11.13 0.79
CA LEU A 109 -15.95 -11.05 -0.59
C LEU A 109 -16.44 -9.74 -1.25
N GLY A 110 -15.54 -9.05 -1.94
CA GLY A 110 -15.87 -7.92 -2.80
C GLY A 110 -16.46 -6.71 -2.09
N GLY A 111 -16.20 -6.53 -0.79
CA GLY A 111 -16.74 -5.40 -0.02
C GLY A 111 -18.22 -5.52 0.36
N THR A 112 -18.79 -6.73 0.25
CA THR A 112 -20.20 -6.99 0.60
C THR A 112 -20.49 -6.59 2.06
N GLY A 113 -21.53 -5.80 2.26
CA GLY A 113 -21.97 -5.32 3.58
C GLY A 113 -21.16 -4.13 4.12
N GLY A 114 -20.16 -3.67 3.38
CA GLY A 114 -19.42 -2.45 3.68
C GLY A 114 -20.02 -1.23 2.99
N GLY A 115 -19.58 -0.04 3.42
CA GLY A 115 -20.02 1.22 2.85
C GLY A 115 -19.38 2.42 3.50
N ILE A 116 -19.81 3.60 3.07
CA ILE A 116 -19.45 4.87 3.65
C ILE A 116 -20.67 5.45 4.34
N ALA A 117 -20.52 5.79 5.61
CA ALA A 117 -21.57 6.46 6.38
C ALA A 117 -21.25 7.94 6.55
N TYR A 118 -22.17 8.78 6.18
CA TYR A 118 -22.08 10.24 6.30
C TYR A 118 -22.84 10.78 7.53
N ASN A 119 -23.68 9.94 8.11
CA ASN A 119 -24.53 10.28 9.26
C ASN A 119 -24.81 9.05 10.13
N ALA A 120 -25.46 9.28 11.28
CA ALA A 120 -25.73 8.27 12.27
C ALA A 120 -26.69 7.14 11.77
N GLU A 121 -27.67 7.47 10.95
CA GLU A 121 -28.65 6.50 10.42
C GLU A 121 -27.99 5.54 9.43
N GLU A 122 -27.20 6.06 8.50
CA GLU A 122 -26.41 5.25 7.56
C GLU A 122 -25.40 4.38 8.32
N PHE A 123 -24.72 4.96 9.31
CA PHE A 123 -23.74 4.24 10.12
C PHE A 123 -24.36 3.05 10.84
N GLU A 124 -25.47 3.25 11.51
CA GLU A 124 -26.17 2.18 12.23
C GLU A 124 -26.62 1.06 11.29
N THR A 125 -27.17 1.43 10.13
CA THR A 125 -27.65 0.46 9.13
C THR A 125 -26.50 -0.38 8.55
N ILE A 126 -25.39 0.27 8.14
CA ILE A 126 -24.24 -0.40 7.54
C ILE A 126 -23.55 -1.28 8.58
N CYS A 127 -23.35 -0.79 9.81
CA CYS A 127 -22.69 -1.57 10.86
C CYS A 127 -23.51 -2.81 11.25
N LYS A 128 -24.82 -2.71 11.43
CA LYS A 128 -25.69 -3.87 11.73
C LYS A 128 -25.57 -4.93 10.63
N THR A 129 -25.75 -4.51 9.38
CA THR A 129 -25.63 -5.42 8.22
C THR A 129 -24.23 -6.03 8.13
N GLY A 130 -23.21 -5.23 8.33
CA GLY A 130 -21.83 -5.68 8.26
C GLY A 130 -21.45 -6.68 9.35
N LEU A 131 -21.91 -6.48 10.61
CA LEU A 131 -21.71 -7.43 11.71
C LEU A 131 -22.41 -8.77 11.43
N GLU A 132 -23.61 -8.75 10.86
CA GLU A 132 -24.35 -9.97 10.50
C GLU A 132 -23.67 -10.74 9.35
N LEU A 133 -23.09 -10.04 8.39
CA LEU A 133 -22.46 -10.66 7.22
C LEU A 133 -21.02 -11.10 7.47
N SER A 134 -20.33 -10.52 8.45
CA SER A 134 -18.98 -10.93 8.83
C SER A 134 -18.99 -12.28 9.56
N PRO A 135 -18.28 -13.30 9.07
CA PRO A 135 -18.21 -14.61 9.75
C PRO A 135 -17.66 -14.55 11.18
N THR A 136 -16.93 -13.49 11.50
CA THR A 136 -16.31 -13.26 12.80
C THR A 136 -17.01 -12.18 13.61
N ASN A 137 -18.14 -11.63 13.13
CA ASN A 137 -18.82 -10.46 13.69
C ASN A 137 -17.85 -9.30 13.92
N GLU A 138 -17.03 -9.01 12.91
CA GLU A 138 -15.96 -7.99 13.00
C GLU A 138 -16.11 -6.95 11.90
N LEU A 139 -16.01 -5.69 12.28
CA LEU A 139 -15.96 -4.54 11.39
C LEU A 139 -14.63 -3.80 11.58
N LEU A 140 -14.04 -3.38 10.47
CA LEU A 140 -13.06 -2.32 10.47
C LEU A 140 -13.78 -0.99 10.17
N ILE A 141 -13.66 -0.02 11.08
CA ILE A 141 -14.18 1.33 10.93
C ILE A 141 -12.98 2.25 10.69
N GLU A 142 -12.98 2.94 9.55
CA GLU A 142 -11.86 3.79 9.14
C GLU A 142 -12.32 5.23 8.85
N GLU A 143 -11.44 6.18 9.11
CA GLU A 143 -11.57 7.55 8.68
C GLU A 143 -11.70 7.62 7.16
N SER A 144 -12.71 8.32 6.67
CA SER A 144 -12.88 8.53 5.23
C SER A 144 -11.93 9.63 4.75
N LEU A 145 -11.20 9.33 3.70
CA LEU A 145 -10.30 10.27 3.04
C LEU A 145 -10.92 10.89 1.78
N ILE A 146 -12.24 10.74 1.58
CA ILE A 146 -12.93 11.33 0.43
C ILE A 146 -12.70 12.84 0.43
N GLY A 147 -12.31 13.37 -0.74
CA GLY A 147 -12.03 14.78 -0.93
C GLY A 147 -10.62 15.21 -0.51
N TRP A 148 -9.81 14.33 0.06
CA TRP A 148 -8.40 14.60 0.29
C TRP A 148 -7.65 14.56 -1.04
N LYS A 149 -6.56 15.31 -1.11
CA LYS A 149 -5.63 15.26 -2.25
C LYS A 149 -4.77 14.00 -2.15
N GLU A 150 -4.57 13.34 -3.28
CA GLU A 150 -3.73 12.14 -3.36
C GLU A 150 -2.43 12.43 -4.11
N PHE A 151 -1.33 12.01 -3.52
CA PHE A 151 0.01 12.13 -4.09
C PHE A 151 0.77 10.81 -3.96
N GLU A 152 1.69 10.60 -4.90
CA GLU A 152 2.57 9.46 -4.88
C GLU A 152 4.03 9.92 -5.04
N MET A 153 4.94 9.20 -4.40
CA MET A 153 6.38 9.37 -4.58
C MET A 153 6.97 8.10 -5.18
N GLU A 154 7.58 8.24 -6.34
CA GLU A 154 8.36 7.18 -6.95
C GLU A 154 9.80 7.26 -6.43
N VAL A 155 10.22 6.22 -5.75
CA VAL A 155 11.46 6.19 -4.97
C VAL A 155 12.34 5.05 -5.47
N VAL A 156 13.63 5.29 -5.57
CA VAL A 156 14.63 4.24 -5.81
C VAL A 156 15.65 4.26 -4.68
N ARG A 157 15.94 3.09 -4.15
CA ARG A 157 16.94 2.88 -3.09
C ARG A 157 17.90 1.77 -3.50
N ASP A 158 19.18 1.88 -3.10
CA ASP A 158 20.19 0.85 -3.26
C ASP A 158 20.65 0.30 -1.89
N ARG A 159 21.49 -0.74 -1.93
CA ARG A 159 22.01 -1.39 -0.72
C ARG A 159 22.96 -0.51 0.12
N GLU A 160 23.51 0.54 -0.47
CA GLU A 160 24.35 1.53 0.21
C GLU A 160 23.51 2.66 0.86
N ASP A 161 22.17 2.48 0.88
CA ASP A 161 21.20 3.44 1.39
C ASP A 161 21.16 4.77 0.60
N ASN A 162 21.64 4.79 -0.63
CA ASN A 162 21.34 5.90 -1.52
C ASN A 162 19.86 5.85 -1.90
N CYS A 163 19.13 6.89 -1.51
CA CYS A 163 17.69 6.95 -1.71
C CYS A 163 17.30 8.25 -2.41
N ILE A 164 16.64 8.13 -3.56
CA ILE A 164 16.23 9.27 -4.37
C ILE A 164 14.72 9.23 -4.65
N ILE A 165 14.09 10.40 -4.64
CA ILE A 165 12.76 10.60 -5.21
C ILE A 165 12.94 10.87 -6.69
N VAL A 166 12.51 9.94 -7.53
CA VAL A 166 12.60 10.10 -8.98
C VAL A 166 11.58 11.10 -9.49
N CYS A 167 10.35 11.02 -8.96
CA CYS A 167 9.25 11.88 -9.35
C CYS A 167 8.18 11.91 -8.26
N SER A 168 7.56 13.08 -8.07
CA SER A 168 6.27 13.21 -7.40
C SER A 168 5.14 13.10 -8.41
N ILE A 169 4.05 12.48 -8.03
CA ILE A 169 2.87 12.26 -8.87
C ILE A 169 1.65 12.78 -8.13
N GLU A 170 0.72 13.35 -8.84
CA GLU A 170 -0.54 13.86 -8.32
C GLU A 170 -1.71 13.22 -9.06
N ASN A 171 -2.68 12.71 -8.31
CA ASN A 171 -3.97 12.34 -8.81
C ASN A 171 -4.90 13.55 -8.70
N LEU A 172 -5.37 14.06 -9.86
CA LEU A 172 -6.22 15.27 -9.89
C LEU A 172 -7.64 15.00 -9.40
N ASP A 173 -8.10 13.77 -9.56
CA ASP A 173 -9.38 13.34 -9.01
C ASP A 173 -9.26 13.15 -7.50
N PRO A 174 -10.30 13.52 -6.72
CA PRO A 174 -10.25 13.39 -5.27
C PRO A 174 -10.16 11.93 -4.84
N MET A 175 -9.62 11.70 -3.63
CA MET A 175 -9.60 10.37 -3.00
C MET A 175 -10.97 9.69 -3.08
N GLY A 176 -10.96 8.39 -3.44
CA GLY A 176 -12.13 7.58 -3.69
C GLY A 176 -12.30 7.20 -5.17
N VAL A 177 -11.67 7.92 -6.10
CA VAL A 177 -11.49 7.49 -7.48
C VAL A 177 -10.22 6.63 -7.55
N HIS A 178 -10.33 5.43 -8.12
CA HIS A 178 -9.17 4.54 -8.22
C HIS A 178 -8.07 5.18 -9.09
N THR A 179 -6.82 5.12 -8.65
CA THR A 179 -5.65 5.70 -9.35
C THR A 179 -5.58 5.30 -10.84
N GLY A 180 -6.04 4.09 -11.19
CA GLY A 180 -6.10 3.62 -12.58
C GLY A 180 -7.15 4.31 -13.45
N ASP A 181 -8.11 4.98 -12.84
CA ASP A 181 -9.24 5.65 -13.49
C ASP A 181 -9.17 7.18 -13.33
N SER A 182 -8.18 7.67 -12.61
CA SER A 182 -7.92 9.07 -12.30
C SER A 182 -7.00 9.73 -13.33
N ILE A 183 -7.13 11.05 -13.49
CA ILE A 183 -6.16 11.85 -14.23
C ILE A 183 -4.92 12.00 -13.36
N THR A 184 -3.82 11.43 -13.82
CA THR A 184 -2.56 11.38 -13.09
C THR A 184 -1.52 12.28 -13.78
N VAL A 185 -0.89 13.17 -13.03
CA VAL A 185 0.09 14.15 -13.50
C VAL A 185 1.44 13.93 -12.84
N ALA A 186 2.50 13.93 -13.64
CA ALA A 186 3.90 13.81 -13.20
C ALA A 186 4.77 14.89 -13.86
N PRO A 187 5.51 15.72 -13.13
CA PRO A 187 5.53 15.81 -11.65
C PRO A 187 4.24 16.43 -11.10
N ALA A 188 3.99 16.26 -9.78
CA ALA A 188 2.88 16.90 -9.07
C ALA A 188 2.91 18.42 -9.25
N GLN A 189 1.72 19.03 -9.46
CA GLN A 189 1.59 20.44 -9.83
C GLN A 189 1.17 21.34 -8.66
N THR A 190 0.49 20.79 -7.66
CA THR A 190 -0.12 21.58 -6.58
C THR A 190 0.59 21.44 -5.23
N LEU A 191 1.72 20.73 -5.18
CA LEU A 191 2.57 20.64 -3.97
C LEU A 191 3.35 21.93 -3.77
N THR A 192 3.31 22.45 -2.55
CA THR A 192 4.30 23.42 -2.09
C THR A 192 5.65 22.74 -1.84
N ASP A 193 6.75 23.50 -1.88
CA ASP A 193 8.07 22.97 -1.56
C ASP A 193 8.11 22.31 -0.16
N LYS A 194 7.45 22.91 0.81
CA LYS A 194 7.37 22.37 2.16
C LYS A 194 6.67 21.02 2.20
N GLU A 195 5.55 20.85 1.53
CA GLU A 195 4.82 19.58 1.44
C GLU A 195 5.66 18.52 0.71
N TYR A 196 6.29 18.92 -0.39
CA TYR A 196 7.21 18.02 -1.11
C TYR A 196 8.34 17.51 -0.21
N GLN A 197 9.01 18.38 0.55
CA GLN A 197 10.09 17.99 1.45
C GLN A 197 9.60 17.08 2.58
N LEU A 198 8.40 17.30 3.11
CA LEU A 198 7.78 16.42 4.09
C LEU A 198 7.53 15.02 3.51
N MET A 199 6.92 14.94 2.34
CA MET A 199 6.66 13.65 1.67
C MET A 199 7.95 12.93 1.28
N ARG A 200 8.96 13.66 0.79
CA ARG A 200 10.28 13.11 0.49
C ARG A 200 10.90 12.45 1.72
N ASN A 201 10.93 13.18 2.84
CA ASN A 201 11.52 12.67 4.08
C ASN A 201 10.71 11.49 4.62
N ALA A 202 9.38 11.56 4.57
CA ALA A 202 8.50 10.46 4.94
C ALA A 202 8.73 9.21 4.05
N SER A 203 8.82 9.38 2.74
CA SER A 203 9.07 8.27 1.81
C SER A 203 10.37 7.54 2.11
N ILE A 204 11.45 8.29 2.37
CA ILE A 204 12.75 7.71 2.74
C ILE A 204 12.64 6.93 4.06
N ALA A 205 11.96 7.50 5.06
CA ALA A 205 11.73 6.84 6.35
C ALA A 205 10.88 5.55 6.19
N VAL A 206 9.84 5.59 5.36
CA VAL A 206 8.98 4.44 5.06
C VAL A 206 9.79 3.30 4.44
N LEU A 207 10.59 3.56 3.40
CA LEU A 207 11.39 2.52 2.75
C LEU A 207 12.37 1.85 3.72
N ARG A 208 12.99 2.65 4.60
CA ARG A 208 13.90 2.15 5.62
C ARG A 208 13.19 1.29 6.65
N GLU A 209 12.03 1.75 7.14
CA GLU A 209 11.24 1.04 8.16
C GLU A 209 10.64 -0.27 7.61
N ILE A 210 10.14 -0.26 6.39
CA ILE A 210 9.62 -1.47 5.72
C ILE A 210 10.76 -2.46 5.44
N GLY A 211 11.96 -1.97 5.17
CA GLY A 211 13.13 -2.80 4.92
C GLY A 211 13.32 -3.13 3.44
N VAL A 212 12.83 -2.28 2.52
CA VAL A 212 13.19 -2.39 1.10
C VAL A 212 14.61 -1.86 0.96
N ASP A 213 15.54 -2.75 0.70
CA ASP A 213 16.97 -2.46 0.66
C ASP A 213 17.51 -2.18 -0.74
N THR A 214 16.75 -2.50 -1.78
CA THR A 214 17.12 -2.18 -3.18
C THR A 214 15.89 -2.18 -4.10
N GLY A 215 15.93 -1.33 -5.10
CA GLY A 215 14.91 -1.28 -6.16
C GLY A 215 14.01 -0.06 -6.13
N GLY A 216 12.96 -0.14 -6.94
CA GLY A 216 11.93 0.89 -7.06
C GLY A 216 10.74 0.61 -6.15
N SER A 217 10.19 1.67 -5.57
CA SER A 217 9.02 1.61 -4.70
C SER A 217 8.13 2.82 -4.93
N ASN A 218 6.86 2.65 -4.63
CA ASN A 218 5.86 3.70 -4.69
C ASN A 218 5.29 3.93 -3.29
N VAL A 219 5.27 5.18 -2.80
CA VAL A 219 4.68 5.56 -1.52
C VAL A 219 3.54 6.52 -1.78
N GLN A 220 2.35 6.20 -1.28
CA GLN A 220 1.14 6.99 -1.49
C GLN A 220 0.76 7.77 -0.24
N PHE A 221 0.38 9.03 -0.46
CA PHE A 221 0.03 9.99 0.59
C PHE A 221 -1.34 10.59 0.32
N ALA A 222 -2.07 10.89 1.40
CA ALA A 222 -3.21 11.78 1.36
C ALA A 222 -2.91 13.05 2.16
N ILE A 223 -3.35 14.21 1.60
CA ILE A 223 -3.27 15.50 2.27
C ILE A 223 -4.67 16.09 2.41
N HIS A 224 -5.05 16.41 3.64
CA HIS A 224 -6.29 17.12 3.89
C HIS A 224 -6.23 18.54 3.32
N PRO A 225 -7.14 18.94 2.42
CA PRO A 225 -7.02 20.18 1.66
C PRO A 225 -7.06 21.44 2.53
N GLU A 226 -7.74 21.41 3.67
CA GLU A 226 -7.90 22.58 4.55
C GLU A 226 -6.86 22.65 5.67
N THR A 227 -6.52 21.50 6.27
CA THR A 227 -5.65 21.45 7.45
C THR A 227 -4.19 21.17 7.12
N GLY A 228 -3.91 20.64 5.92
CA GLY A 228 -2.58 20.19 5.52
C GLY A 228 -2.12 18.91 6.25
N ARG A 229 -3.02 18.23 6.99
CA ARG A 229 -2.69 16.95 7.62
C ARG A 229 -2.32 15.95 6.55
N MET A 230 -1.11 15.41 6.66
CA MET A 230 -0.58 14.38 5.76
C MET A 230 -0.63 13.01 6.43
N ILE A 231 -1.06 12.01 5.70
CA ILE A 231 -1.00 10.60 6.11
C ILE A 231 -0.39 9.74 5.01
N VAL A 232 0.20 8.63 5.40
CA VAL A 232 0.65 7.57 4.48
C VAL A 232 -0.51 6.61 4.26
N ILE A 233 -0.86 6.36 3.01
CA ILE A 233 -1.94 5.42 2.64
C ILE A 233 -1.39 4.01 2.55
N GLU A 234 -0.38 3.83 1.70
CA GLU A 234 0.26 2.55 1.44
C GLU A 234 1.66 2.74 0.85
N MET A 235 2.41 1.66 0.85
CA MET A 235 3.70 1.58 0.17
C MET A 235 3.74 0.28 -0.63
N ASN A 236 4.06 0.41 -1.90
CA ASN A 236 4.21 -0.73 -2.79
C ASN A 236 5.70 -1.03 -2.96
N PRO A 237 6.24 -2.16 -2.44
CA PRO A 237 7.66 -2.50 -2.52
C PRO A 237 8.01 -3.08 -3.91
N ARG A 238 7.62 -2.40 -4.95
CA ARG A 238 7.75 -2.86 -6.35
C ARG A 238 7.62 -1.72 -7.33
N VAL A 239 8.10 -1.94 -8.54
CA VAL A 239 7.82 -1.07 -9.68
C VAL A 239 6.33 -1.17 -10.05
N SER A 240 5.73 -0.04 -10.38
CA SER A 240 4.30 0.12 -10.62
C SER A 240 4.00 0.79 -11.98
N ARG A 241 2.72 0.99 -12.28
CA ARG A 241 2.31 1.77 -13.46
C ARG A 241 2.75 3.22 -13.35
N SER A 242 2.70 3.80 -12.16
CA SER A 242 3.20 5.15 -11.88
C SER A 242 4.72 5.27 -12.08
N SER A 243 5.49 4.20 -11.85
CA SER A 243 6.93 4.18 -12.19
C SER A 243 7.18 4.36 -13.68
N ALA A 244 6.31 3.81 -14.53
CA ALA A 244 6.41 4.00 -15.99
C ALA A 244 6.09 5.45 -16.38
N LEU A 245 5.08 6.07 -15.77
CA LEU A 245 4.74 7.48 -15.95
C LEU A 245 5.90 8.37 -15.49
N ALA A 246 6.43 8.16 -14.29
CA ALA A 246 7.57 8.88 -13.75
C ALA A 246 8.80 8.77 -14.64
N SER A 247 9.10 7.56 -15.14
CA SER A 247 10.22 7.33 -16.05
C SER A 247 10.05 8.11 -17.34
N LYS A 248 8.84 8.18 -17.89
CA LYS A 248 8.55 8.95 -19.08
C LYS A 248 8.65 10.47 -18.86
N ALA A 249 8.18 10.95 -17.71
CA ALA A 249 8.19 12.37 -17.37
C ALA A 249 9.61 12.89 -17.10
N THR A 250 10.47 12.09 -16.46
CA THR A 250 11.80 12.50 -15.99
C THR A 250 12.94 12.05 -16.91
N GLY A 251 12.71 11.06 -17.76
CA GLY A 251 13.77 10.38 -18.51
C GLY A 251 14.59 9.39 -17.68
N PHE A 252 14.32 9.25 -16.37
CA PHE A 252 15.00 8.30 -15.49
C PHE A 252 14.42 6.89 -15.65
N PRO A 253 15.19 5.89 -16.07
CA PRO A 253 14.66 4.56 -16.39
C PRO A 253 14.51 3.70 -15.13
N ILE A 254 13.47 3.97 -14.32
CA ILE A 254 13.26 3.33 -12.99
C ILE A 254 13.35 1.80 -13.10
N ALA A 255 12.61 1.18 -14.00
CA ALA A 255 12.59 -0.27 -14.13
C ALA A 255 13.97 -0.86 -14.46
N LYS A 256 14.74 -0.19 -15.32
CA LYS A 256 16.10 -0.63 -15.69
C LYS A 256 17.08 -0.50 -14.52
N VAL A 257 16.93 0.55 -13.69
CA VAL A 257 17.80 0.79 -12.55
C VAL A 257 17.41 -0.12 -11.39
N ALA A 258 16.12 -0.43 -11.24
CA ALA A 258 15.60 -1.29 -10.17
C ALA A 258 15.83 -2.80 -10.41
N ALA A 259 16.14 -3.21 -11.63
CA ALA A 259 16.48 -4.58 -12.02
C ALA A 259 17.99 -4.84 -11.98
#